data_5c419ee2b887b2c94db10b53d252d106
#
_entry.id   5c419ee2b887b2c94db10b53d252d106
#
_cell.length_a   1.000
_cell.length_b   1.000
_cell.length_c   1.000
_cell.angle_alpha   90.00
_cell.angle_beta   90.00
_cell.angle_gamma   90.00
#
_symmetry.space_group_name_H-M   'P 1'
#
loop_
_entity.id
_entity.type
_entity.pdbx_description
1 polymer ?
#
loop_
_entity_poly.entity_id
_entity_poly.type
_entity_poly.pdbx_seq_one_letter_code
_entity_poly.pdbx_strand_id
1 'polypeptide(L)'
;MPATPKVVSIYARVLRSVNPRMPGWMSRDLAKHLLLTAARWHIDANMLAAVVTVESRWRTHAVSVAGALGLGQLMPATAANLRVDPLNPSDNLSGAARYLSGLVHRFSHSAHRFALAFAAYNAGPEAVDAYGGIPPYYETQSYVARVLDTWHVLERRIRIPRSALVAASAPTWTLARGADVDYWLKARKPRP
;
A
#
# COMPACT_ATOMS: atom_id res chain seq x y z
N MET A 1 -12.31 -3.52 7.19
CA MET A 1 -13.19 -4.55 6.60
C MET A 1 -13.15 -5.81 7.47
N PRO A 2 -14.28 -6.51 7.72
CA PRO A 2 -14.23 -7.76 8.44
C PRO A 2 -13.51 -8.83 7.62
N ALA A 3 -12.60 -9.56 8.27
CA ALA A 3 -11.86 -10.67 7.65
C ALA A 3 -12.73 -11.94 7.56
N THR A 4 -13.90 -11.85 6.92
CA THR A 4 -14.76 -13.02 6.73
C THR A 4 -14.10 -14.05 5.80
N PRO A 5 -14.40 -15.36 5.94
CA PRO A 5 -13.79 -16.39 5.09
C PRO A 5 -13.94 -16.12 3.58
N LYS A 6 -15.08 -15.56 3.17
CA LYS A 6 -15.34 -15.18 1.77
C LYS A 6 -14.39 -14.07 1.29
N VAL A 7 -14.22 -13.01 2.09
CA VAL A 7 -13.34 -11.88 1.77
C VAL A 7 -11.88 -12.34 1.76
N VAL A 8 -11.45 -13.11 2.76
CA VAL A 8 -10.11 -13.71 2.81
C VAL A 8 -9.83 -14.53 1.53
N SER A 9 -10.79 -15.34 1.08
CA SER A 9 -10.63 -16.18 -0.13
C SER A 9 -10.49 -15.33 -1.41
N ILE A 10 -11.16 -14.17 -1.48
CA ILE A 10 -11.02 -13.23 -2.61
C ILE A 10 -9.60 -12.67 -2.65
N TYR A 11 -9.10 -12.14 -1.53
CA TYR A 11 -7.74 -11.60 -1.47
C TYR A 11 -6.70 -12.70 -1.70
N ALA A 12 -6.87 -13.90 -1.13
CA ALA A 12 -5.95 -15.02 -1.36
C ALA A 12 -5.79 -15.37 -2.86
N ARG A 13 -6.90 -15.33 -3.64
CA ARG A 13 -6.83 -15.51 -5.10
C ARG A 13 -6.07 -14.35 -5.78
N VAL A 14 -6.28 -13.11 -5.33
CA VAL A 14 -5.54 -11.96 -5.86
C VAL A 14 -4.05 -12.10 -5.58
N LEU A 15 -3.65 -12.44 -4.36
CA LEU A 15 -2.24 -12.64 -4.01
C LEU A 15 -1.60 -13.71 -4.90
N ARG A 16 -2.29 -14.83 -5.13
CA ARG A 16 -1.79 -15.90 -6.00
C ARG A 16 -1.76 -15.52 -7.48
N SER A 17 -2.63 -14.63 -7.93
CA SER A 17 -2.55 -14.13 -9.31
C SER A 17 -1.30 -13.26 -9.55
N VAL A 18 -0.80 -12.60 -8.49
CA VAL A 18 0.45 -11.80 -8.51
C VAL A 18 1.68 -12.68 -8.29
N ASN A 19 1.59 -13.64 -7.35
CA ASN A 19 2.64 -14.60 -7.05
C ASN A 19 2.11 -16.05 -7.20
N PRO A 20 2.13 -16.61 -8.42
CA PRO A 20 1.60 -17.97 -8.67
C PRO A 20 2.34 -19.09 -7.92
N ARG A 21 3.59 -18.83 -7.49
CA ARG A 21 4.38 -19.80 -6.71
C ARG A 21 3.99 -19.85 -5.22
N MET A 22 3.16 -18.91 -4.77
CA MET A 22 2.72 -18.84 -3.37
C MET A 22 1.81 -20.03 -3.03
N PRO A 23 2.11 -20.82 -1.98
CA PRO A 23 1.23 -21.88 -1.52
C PRO A 23 -0.16 -21.36 -1.10
N GLY A 24 -1.20 -22.18 -1.33
CA GLY A 24 -2.57 -21.79 -1.05
C GLY A 24 -2.85 -21.49 0.43
N TRP A 25 -2.19 -22.18 1.36
CA TRP A 25 -2.28 -21.90 2.79
C TRP A 25 -1.68 -20.54 3.14
N MET A 26 -0.50 -20.22 2.58
CA MET A 26 0.20 -18.95 2.80
C MET A 26 -0.60 -17.78 2.23
N SER A 27 -1.21 -17.95 1.05
CA SER A 27 -2.04 -16.88 0.47
C SER A 27 -3.26 -16.56 1.31
N ARG A 28 -3.87 -17.56 1.96
CA ARG A 28 -5.00 -17.34 2.88
C ARG A 28 -4.55 -16.66 4.17
N ASP A 29 -3.42 -17.08 4.71
CA ASP A 29 -2.86 -16.50 5.92
C ASP A 29 -2.49 -15.03 5.70
N LEU A 30 -1.71 -14.72 4.67
CA LEU A 30 -1.34 -13.35 4.31
C LEU A 30 -2.56 -12.48 3.98
N ALA A 31 -3.58 -13.03 3.29
CA ALA A 31 -4.82 -12.29 3.03
C ALA A 31 -5.57 -11.95 4.32
N LYS A 32 -5.62 -12.86 5.28
CA LYS A 32 -6.21 -12.61 6.60
C LYS A 32 -5.42 -11.53 7.34
N HIS A 33 -4.09 -11.65 7.39
CA HIS A 33 -3.21 -10.64 8.02
C HIS A 33 -3.36 -9.27 7.36
N LEU A 34 -3.39 -9.20 6.03
CA LEU A 34 -3.63 -7.96 5.28
C LEU A 34 -4.91 -7.26 5.75
N LEU A 35 -6.02 -7.99 5.82
CA LEU A 35 -7.32 -7.43 6.20
C LEU A 35 -7.34 -6.95 7.65
N LEU A 36 -6.80 -7.74 8.57
CA LEU A 36 -6.73 -7.40 9.99
C LEU A 36 -5.81 -6.19 10.22
N THR A 37 -4.67 -6.16 9.55
CA THR A 37 -3.69 -5.09 9.66
C THR A 37 -4.21 -3.79 9.05
N ALA A 38 -4.85 -3.84 7.89
CA ALA A 38 -5.48 -2.69 7.27
C ALA A 38 -6.59 -2.10 8.17
N ALA A 39 -7.40 -2.96 8.79
CA ALA A 39 -8.41 -2.53 9.76
C ALA A 39 -7.78 -1.89 11.00
N ARG A 40 -6.73 -2.49 11.55
CA ARG A 40 -6.01 -1.98 12.73
C ARG A 40 -5.43 -0.58 12.51
N TRP A 41 -4.86 -0.34 11.34
CA TRP A 41 -4.21 0.93 10.99
C TRP A 41 -5.11 1.88 10.21
N HIS A 42 -6.41 1.60 10.12
CA HIS A 42 -7.42 2.43 9.48
C HIS A 42 -7.06 2.84 8.04
N ILE A 43 -6.48 1.91 7.27
CA ILE A 43 -6.18 2.11 5.86
C ILE A 43 -7.00 1.16 4.96
N ASP A 44 -7.11 1.52 3.71
CA ASP A 44 -7.77 0.67 2.70
C ASP A 44 -6.95 -0.60 2.44
N ALA A 45 -7.61 -1.77 2.52
CA ALA A 45 -6.92 -3.03 2.29
C ALA A 45 -6.42 -3.19 0.84
N ASN A 46 -7.14 -2.61 -0.15
CA ASN A 46 -6.68 -2.60 -1.54
C ASN A 46 -5.46 -1.69 -1.71
N MET A 47 -5.42 -0.55 -0.98
CA MET A 47 -4.26 0.34 -0.97
C MET A 47 -3.02 -0.36 -0.42
N LEU A 48 -3.13 -1.02 0.75
CA LEU A 48 -2.02 -1.79 1.30
C LEU A 48 -1.60 -2.94 0.37
N ALA A 49 -2.57 -3.65 -0.21
CA ALA A 49 -2.30 -4.71 -1.17
C ALA A 49 -1.59 -4.19 -2.43
N ALA A 50 -1.93 -2.98 -2.90
CA ALA A 50 -1.26 -2.35 -4.04
C ALA A 50 0.20 -2.02 -3.73
N VAL A 51 0.48 -1.42 -2.57
CA VAL A 51 1.85 -1.14 -2.11
C VAL A 51 2.67 -2.44 -2.07
N VAL A 52 2.21 -3.47 -1.37
CA VAL A 52 2.94 -4.75 -1.27
C VAL A 52 3.12 -5.44 -2.63
N THR A 53 2.13 -5.29 -3.52
CA THR A 53 2.24 -5.81 -4.90
C THR A 53 3.37 -5.14 -5.67
N VAL A 54 3.49 -3.83 -5.56
CA VAL A 54 4.54 -3.05 -6.25
C VAL A 54 5.90 -3.30 -5.62
N GLU A 55 5.98 -3.40 -4.29
CA GLU A 55 7.23 -3.58 -3.53
C GLU A 55 7.86 -4.95 -3.76
N SER A 56 7.14 -6.00 -3.47
CA SER A 56 7.73 -7.34 -3.42
C SER A 56 7.08 -8.35 -4.37
N ARG A 57 5.93 -8.00 -4.99
CA ARG A 57 5.03 -8.97 -5.65
C ARG A 57 4.65 -10.12 -4.70
N TRP A 58 4.45 -9.81 -3.42
CA TRP A 58 4.13 -10.79 -2.38
C TRP A 58 5.22 -11.84 -2.13
N ARG A 59 6.48 -11.53 -2.42
CA ARG A 59 7.62 -12.38 -2.07
C ARG A 59 8.04 -12.07 -0.63
N THR A 60 7.82 -13.02 0.27
CA THR A 60 8.03 -12.85 1.72
C THR A 60 9.48 -12.56 2.11
N HIS A 61 10.44 -13.05 1.33
CA HIS A 61 11.88 -12.88 1.59
C HIS A 61 12.55 -12.04 0.48
N ALA A 62 11.81 -11.07 -0.08
CA ALA A 62 12.39 -10.15 -1.06
C ALA A 62 13.45 -9.27 -0.38
N VAL A 63 14.59 -9.12 -1.05
CA VAL A 63 15.65 -8.18 -0.67
C VAL A 63 15.96 -7.33 -1.89
N SER A 64 15.94 -6.01 -1.73
CA SER A 64 16.33 -5.08 -2.81
C SER A 64 17.85 -4.84 -2.81
N VAL A 65 18.36 -4.27 -3.89
CA VAL A 65 19.77 -3.85 -4.00
C VAL A 65 20.12 -2.81 -2.91
N ALA A 66 19.17 -1.97 -2.54
CA ALA A 66 19.33 -0.97 -1.49
C ALA A 66 19.19 -1.56 -0.06
N GLY A 67 18.93 -2.86 0.08
CA GLY A 67 18.79 -3.52 1.38
C GLY A 67 17.40 -3.44 2.00
N ALA A 68 16.37 -3.03 1.25
CA ALA A 68 14.98 -3.10 1.72
C ALA A 68 14.51 -4.56 1.81
N LEU A 69 13.69 -4.89 2.81
CA LEU A 69 13.39 -6.25 3.23
C LEU A 69 11.88 -6.58 3.19
N GLY A 70 11.57 -7.79 2.75
CA GLY A 70 10.28 -8.46 2.91
C GLY A 70 9.15 -7.91 2.06
N LEU A 71 7.92 -8.17 2.50
CA LEU A 71 6.68 -7.87 1.77
C LEU A 71 6.53 -6.39 1.41
N GLY A 72 6.70 -5.50 2.39
CA GLY A 72 6.58 -4.05 2.23
C GLY A 72 7.89 -3.35 1.92
N GLN A 73 8.98 -4.10 1.66
CA GLN A 73 10.31 -3.55 1.38
C GLN A 73 10.73 -2.47 2.40
N LEU A 74 10.64 -2.82 3.67
CA LEU A 74 11.05 -1.90 4.73
C LEU A 74 12.59 -1.82 4.80
N MET A 75 13.10 -0.60 4.82
CA MET A 75 14.52 -0.37 5.14
C MET A 75 14.79 -0.78 6.59
N PRO A 76 15.97 -1.35 6.90
CA PRO A 76 16.31 -1.78 8.28
C PRO A 76 16.09 -0.71 9.33
N ALA A 77 16.45 0.54 9.06
CA ALA A 77 16.23 1.67 9.97
C ALA A 77 14.72 1.94 10.18
N THR A 78 13.92 1.86 9.12
CA THR A 78 12.45 2.01 9.21
C THR A 78 11.85 0.87 10.04
N ALA A 79 12.25 -0.37 9.80
CA ALA A 79 11.79 -1.52 10.58
C ALA A 79 12.14 -1.40 12.07
N ALA A 80 13.37 -0.95 12.38
CA ALA A 80 13.80 -0.69 13.76
C ALA A 80 12.95 0.38 14.44
N ASN A 81 12.70 1.52 13.77
CA ASN A 81 11.84 2.60 14.27
C ASN A 81 10.39 2.14 14.50
N LEU A 82 9.91 1.24 13.67
CA LEU A 82 8.59 0.62 13.80
C LEU A 82 8.57 -0.54 14.81
N ARG A 83 9.72 -0.98 15.32
CA ARG A 83 9.89 -2.13 16.23
C ARG A 83 9.26 -3.41 15.67
N VAL A 84 9.55 -3.71 14.40
CA VAL A 84 9.09 -4.91 13.70
C VAL A 84 10.28 -5.71 13.18
N ASP A 85 10.14 -7.03 13.12
CA ASP A 85 11.09 -7.89 12.42
C ASP A 85 10.79 -7.85 10.90
N PRO A 86 11.66 -7.25 10.08
CA PRO A 86 11.41 -7.15 8.64
C PRO A 86 11.52 -8.49 7.91
N LEU A 87 12.08 -9.53 8.54
CA LEU A 87 12.18 -10.87 7.98
C LEU A 87 10.96 -11.73 8.32
N ASN A 88 10.17 -11.36 9.34
CA ASN A 88 8.90 -11.99 9.63
C ASN A 88 7.81 -11.40 8.72
N PRO A 89 7.14 -12.21 7.87
CA PRO A 89 6.16 -11.69 6.92
C PRO A 89 4.98 -10.94 7.57
N SER A 90 4.49 -11.41 8.71
CA SER A 90 3.37 -10.77 9.42
C SER A 90 3.78 -9.44 10.04
N ASP A 91 4.96 -9.38 10.65
CA ASP A 91 5.52 -8.16 11.24
C ASP A 91 5.84 -7.13 10.16
N ASN A 92 6.47 -7.58 9.06
CA ASN A 92 6.77 -6.73 7.92
C ASN A 92 5.50 -6.10 7.33
N LEU A 93 4.44 -6.90 7.11
CA LEU A 93 3.16 -6.40 6.62
C LEU A 93 2.52 -5.41 7.59
N SER A 94 2.59 -5.67 8.90
CA SER A 94 2.10 -4.76 9.95
C SER A 94 2.91 -3.46 9.99
N GLY A 95 4.22 -3.54 9.86
CA GLY A 95 5.11 -2.38 9.78
C GLY A 95 4.83 -1.52 8.56
N ALA A 96 4.68 -2.16 7.39
CA ALA A 96 4.32 -1.48 6.15
C ALA A 96 2.99 -0.73 6.25
N ALA A 97 1.97 -1.37 6.83
CA ALA A 97 0.66 -0.75 7.04
C ALA A 97 0.73 0.43 8.01
N ARG A 98 1.45 0.28 9.13
CA ARG A 98 1.66 1.36 10.11
C ARG A 98 2.38 2.54 9.49
N TYR A 99 3.44 2.28 8.73
CA TYR A 99 4.21 3.31 8.05
C TYR A 99 3.37 4.06 7.03
N LEU A 100 2.66 3.32 6.17
CA LEU A 100 1.74 3.89 5.18
C LEU A 100 0.63 4.72 5.82
N SER A 101 0.02 4.23 6.91
CA SER A 101 -0.99 4.97 7.67
C SER A 101 -0.45 6.30 8.21
N GLY A 102 0.76 6.28 8.78
CA GLY A 102 1.43 7.49 9.25
C GLY A 102 1.67 8.51 8.14
N LEU A 103 2.10 8.05 6.96
CA LEU A 103 2.32 8.92 5.81
C LEU A 103 1.00 9.50 5.27
N VAL A 104 -0.07 8.70 5.17
CA VAL A 104 -1.40 9.21 4.77
C VAL A 104 -1.91 10.26 5.76
N HIS A 105 -1.66 10.05 7.06
CA HIS A 105 -2.00 11.03 8.09
C HIS A 105 -1.16 12.32 7.98
N ARG A 106 0.16 12.20 7.75
CA ARG A 106 1.06 13.32 7.55
C ARG A 106 0.57 14.28 6.46
N PHE A 107 0.09 13.74 5.35
CA PHE A 107 -0.40 14.53 4.22
C PHE A 107 -1.92 14.71 4.22
N SER A 108 -2.62 14.51 5.35
CA SER A 108 -4.08 14.53 5.45
C SER A 108 -4.74 15.83 4.99
N HIS A 109 -4.03 16.96 5.09
CA HIS A 109 -4.51 18.27 4.64
C HIS A 109 -4.42 18.50 3.13
N SER A 110 -3.70 17.63 2.40
CA SER A 110 -3.60 17.71 0.96
C SER A 110 -4.72 16.96 0.25
N ALA A 111 -5.26 17.54 -0.82
CA ALA A 111 -6.15 16.82 -1.74
C ALA A 111 -5.43 15.63 -2.42
N HIS A 112 -4.08 15.65 -2.45
CA HIS A 112 -3.21 14.66 -3.08
C HIS A 112 -2.51 13.74 -2.07
N ARG A 113 -3.09 13.59 -0.86
CA ARG A 113 -2.48 12.88 0.27
C ARG A 113 -2.00 11.48 -0.05
N PHE A 114 -2.71 10.73 -0.89
CA PHE A 114 -2.32 9.35 -1.24
C PHE A 114 -1.11 9.32 -2.17
N ALA A 115 -1.10 10.16 -3.20
CA ALA A 115 0.04 10.27 -4.10
C ALA A 115 1.30 10.74 -3.35
N LEU A 116 1.16 11.71 -2.43
CA LEU A 116 2.25 12.18 -1.57
C LEU A 116 2.69 11.10 -0.57
N ALA A 117 1.77 10.34 0.02
CA ALA A 117 2.10 9.23 0.90
C ALA A 117 2.86 8.12 0.17
N PHE A 118 2.48 7.79 -1.05
CA PHE A 118 3.21 6.82 -1.88
C PHE A 118 4.60 7.34 -2.28
N ALA A 119 4.71 8.61 -2.65
CA ALA A 119 6.01 9.22 -2.92
C ALA A 119 6.92 9.19 -1.69
N ALA A 120 6.38 9.50 -0.51
CA ALA A 120 7.11 9.45 0.75
C ALA A 120 7.45 8.01 1.20
N TYR A 121 6.61 7.04 0.88
CA TYR A 121 6.93 5.64 1.13
C TYR A 121 8.17 5.18 0.36
N ASN A 122 8.31 5.61 -0.89
CA ASN A 122 9.44 5.25 -1.76
C ASN A 122 10.68 6.14 -1.55
N ALA A 123 10.51 7.47 -1.51
CA ALA A 123 11.63 8.42 -1.49
C ALA A 123 11.97 8.96 -0.09
N GLY A 124 11.16 8.64 0.91
CA GLY A 124 11.20 9.25 2.24
C GLY A 124 10.36 10.54 2.33
N PRO A 125 9.77 10.83 3.49
CA PRO A 125 8.94 12.02 3.69
C PRO A 125 9.75 13.32 3.58
N GLU A 126 11.02 13.29 3.94
CA GLU A 126 11.92 14.45 3.84
C GLU A 126 12.11 14.93 2.39
N ALA A 127 12.17 14.00 1.44
CA ALA A 127 12.25 14.34 0.02
C ALA A 127 10.96 15.01 -0.47
N VAL A 128 9.79 14.48 -0.05
CA VAL A 128 8.49 15.06 -0.40
C VAL A 128 8.34 16.47 0.18
N ASP A 129 8.79 16.70 1.41
CA ASP A 129 8.76 18.02 2.05
C ASP A 129 9.71 18.99 1.35
N ALA A 130 10.93 18.58 1.05
CA ALA A 130 11.94 19.41 0.39
C ALA A 130 11.50 19.90 -1.00
N TYR A 131 10.76 19.05 -1.73
CA TYR A 131 10.21 19.41 -3.05
C TYR A 131 8.81 20.01 -3.00
N GLY A 132 8.18 20.07 -1.84
CA GLY A 132 6.79 20.53 -1.69
C GLY A 132 5.79 19.69 -2.48
N GLY A 133 6.13 18.42 -2.76
CA GLY A 133 5.33 17.52 -3.61
C GLY A 133 6.07 16.25 -3.98
N ILE A 134 5.61 15.57 -5.05
CA ILE A 134 6.29 14.38 -5.54
C ILE A 134 7.67 14.78 -6.10
N PRO A 135 8.78 14.23 -5.55
CA PRO A 135 10.11 14.54 -6.05
C PRO A 135 10.26 14.18 -7.53
N PRO A 136 11.07 14.94 -8.30
CA PRO A 136 11.28 14.68 -9.73
C PRO A 136 12.20 13.47 -9.99
N TYR A 137 12.16 12.48 -9.12
CA TYR A 137 12.89 11.23 -9.28
C TYR A 137 12.07 10.28 -10.15
N TYR A 138 12.65 9.82 -11.26
CA TYR A 138 11.97 8.90 -12.18
C TYR A 138 11.43 7.66 -11.47
N GLU A 139 12.22 7.09 -10.55
CA GLU A 139 11.80 5.93 -9.75
C GLU A 139 10.55 6.23 -8.92
N THR A 140 10.55 7.34 -8.18
CA THR A 140 9.44 7.73 -7.30
C THR A 140 8.18 8.04 -8.11
N GLN A 141 8.29 8.77 -9.20
CA GLN A 141 7.17 9.07 -10.08
C GLN A 141 6.57 7.80 -10.69
N SER A 142 7.43 6.88 -11.14
CA SER A 142 7.00 5.58 -11.67
C SER A 142 6.37 4.70 -10.58
N TYR A 143 6.90 4.77 -9.35
CA TYR A 143 6.36 4.05 -8.20
C TYR A 143 4.94 4.52 -7.88
N VAL A 144 4.74 5.82 -7.71
CA VAL A 144 3.41 6.41 -7.43
C VAL A 144 2.38 5.97 -8.48
N ALA A 145 2.77 6.03 -9.76
CA ALA A 145 1.89 5.58 -10.84
C ALA A 145 1.49 4.12 -10.69
N ARG A 146 2.48 3.23 -10.50
CA ARG A 146 2.24 1.79 -10.39
C ARG A 146 1.35 1.46 -9.20
N VAL A 147 1.54 2.14 -8.05
CA VAL A 147 0.71 1.91 -6.87
C VAL A 147 -0.73 2.37 -7.11
N LEU A 148 -0.92 3.58 -7.66
CA LEU A 148 -2.26 4.10 -7.99
C LEU A 148 -2.98 3.19 -8.99
N ASP A 149 -2.33 2.79 -10.07
CA ASP A 149 -2.92 1.90 -11.08
C ASP A 149 -3.29 0.53 -10.49
N THR A 150 -2.40 -0.04 -9.66
CA THR A 150 -2.65 -1.32 -8.99
C THR A 150 -3.82 -1.20 -8.03
N TRP A 151 -3.89 -0.14 -7.24
CA TRP A 151 -5.00 0.12 -6.33
C TRP A 151 -6.34 0.20 -7.09
N HIS A 152 -6.42 0.97 -8.18
CA HIS A 152 -7.61 1.05 -9.03
C HIS A 152 -8.03 -0.29 -9.62
N VAL A 153 -7.06 -1.10 -10.07
CA VAL A 153 -7.35 -2.45 -10.57
C VAL A 153 -7.95 -3.33 -9.48
N LEU A 154 -7.38 -3.28 -8.27
CA LEU A 154 -7.87 -4.07 -7.14
C LEU A 154 -9.28 -3.65 -6.73
N GLU A 155 -9.60 -2.37 -6.72
CA GLU A 155 -10.94 -1.89 -6.40
C GLU A 155 -12.01 -2.37 -7.38
N ARG A 156 -11.68 -2.39 -8.67
CA ARG A 156 -12.59 -2.91 -9.69
C ARG A 156 -12.79 -4.41 -9.58
N ARG A 157 -11.73 -5.16 -9.21
CA ARG A 157 -11.77 -6.63 -9.10
C ARG A 157 -12.40 -7.11 -7.79
N ILE A 158 -12.18 -6.38 -6.71
CA ILE A 158 -12.63 -6.74 -5.37
C ILE A 158 -13.91 -5.94 -5.04
N ARG A 159 -15.01 -6.28 -5.73
CA ARG A 159 -16.33 -5.75 -5.38
C ARG A 159 -16.85 -6.49 -4.17
N ILE A 160 -16.70 -5.89 -2.98
CA ILE A 160 -17.35 -6.39 -1.77
C ILE A 160 -18.74 -5.79 -1.71
N PRO A 161 -19.81 -6.61 -1.58
CA PRO A 161 -21.16 -6.09 -1.42
C PRO A 161 -21.23 -5.12 -0.24
N ARG A 162 -21.94 -3.99 -0.40
CA ARG A 162 -22.16 -2.99 0.67
C ARG A 162 -22.69 -3.60 1.95
N SER A 163 -23.46 -4.67 1.90
CA SER A 163 -23.96 -5.42 3.05
C SER A 163 -22.86 -6.06 3.92
N ALA A 164 -21.66 -6.29 3.36
CA ALA A 164 -20.50 -6.75 4.14
C ALA A 164 -19.67 -5.59 4.74
N LEU A 165 -20.02 -4.34 4.41
CA LEU A 165 -19.37 -3.11 4.87
C LEU A 165 -20.06 -2.45 6.06
N VAL A 166 -21.19 -2.98 6.55
CA VAL A 166 -22.10 -2.33 7.50
C VAL A 166 -21.55 -2.20 8.93
N ALA A 167 -20.29 -2.51 9.20
CA ALA A 167 -19.73 -2.33 10.54
C ALA A 167 -18.59 -1.30 10.64
N ALA A 168 -18.26 -0.60 9.57
CA ALA A 168 -17.29 0.50 9.63
C ALA A 168 -17.85 1.68 8.84
N SER A 169 -17.96 2.85 9.50
CA SER A 169 -18.17 4.14 8.84
C SER A 169 -17.30 4.21 7.59
N ALA A 170 -17.90 4.48 6.43
CA ALA A 170 -17.18 4.57 5.17
C ALA A 170 -16.03 5.57 5.35
N PRO A 171 -14.77 5.15 5.19
CA PRO A 171 -13.66 6.07 5.39
C PRO A 171 -13.73 7.17 4.33
N THR A 172 -13.45 8.40 4.74
CA THR A 172 -13.48 9.63 3.92
C THR A 172 -12.52 9.62 2.71
N TRP A 173 -11.70 8.58 2.54
CA TRP A 173 -10.74 8.43 1.46
C TRP A 173 -11.37 8.09 0.08
N THR A 174 -12.64 7.67 0.02
CA THR A 174 -13.33 7.33 -1.23
C THR A 174 -13.49 8.53 -2.18
N LEU A 175 -13.50 9.75 -1.65
CA LEU A 175 -13.76 10.99 -2.42
C LEU A 175 -12.48 11.67 -2.96
N ALA A 176 -11.29 11.34 -2.43
CA ALA A 176 -10.05 12.04 -2.76
C ALA A 176 -9.26 11.42 -3.93
N ARG A 177 -9.67 10.25 -4.44
CA ARG A 177 -8.90 9.45 -5.40
C ARG A 177 -8.79 10.05 -6.79
N GLY A 178 -9.85 10.67 -7.29
CA GLY A 178 -9.82 11.35 -8.58
C GLY A 178 -8.76 12.45 -8.61
N ALA A 179 -8.64 13.21 -7.51
CA ALA A 179 -7.67 14.28 -7.36
C ALA A 179 -6.21 13.78 -7.39
N ASP A 180 -5.93 12.62 -6.79
CA ASP A 180 -4.57 12.04 -6.79
C ASP A 180 -4.13 11.58 -8.18
N VAL A 181 -5.04 10.98 -8.95
CA VAL A 181 -4.76 10.56 -10.34
C VAL A 181 -4.56 11.77 -11.24
N ASP A 182 -5.42 12.79 -11.14
CA ASP A 182 -5.32 14.01 -11.93
C ASP A 182 -4.04 14.80 -11.58
N TYR A 183 -3.67 14.84 -10.30
CA TYR A 183 -2.43 15.45 -9.85
C TYR A 183 -1.22 14.75 -10.46
N TRP A 184 -1.19 13.42 -10.42
CA TRP A 184 -0.11 12.63 -10.98
C TRP A 184 0.00 12.80 -12.50
N LEU A 185 -1.12 12.81 -13.23
CA LEU A 185 -1.12 13.05 -14.67
C LEU A 185 -0.59 14.44 -15.05
N LYS A 186 -0.84 15.45 -14.21
CA LYS A 186 -0.30 16.81 -14.39
C LYS A 186 1.18 16.91 -14.05
N ALA A 187 1.63 16.20 -13.00
CA ALA A 187 3.03 16.18 -12.58
C ALA A 187 3.97 15.51 -13.61
N ARG A 188 3.41 14.66 -14.48
CA ARG A 188 4.15 13.98 -15.56
C ARG A 188 4.45 14.85 -16.78
N LYS A 189 3.81 16.00 -16.90
CA LYS A 189 4.13 16.92 -18.02
C LYS A 189 5.46 17.61 -17.69
N PRO A 190 6.46 17.58 -18.60
CA PRO A 190 7.65 18.39 -18.43
C PRO A 190 7.22 19.84 -18.27
N ARG A 191 7.73 20.53 -17.24
CA ARG A 191 7.56 21.97 -17.14
C ARG A 191 8.27 22.60 -18.33
N PRO A 192 7.64 23.58 -18.99
CA PRO A 192 8.24 24.28 -20.13
C PRO A 192 9.56 24.95 -19.75
#